data_100d243321b46ffa80967182e0a97f87
#
_entry.id   100d243321b46ffa80967182e0a97f87
#
_cell.length_a   1.000
_cell.length_b   1.000
_cell.length_c   1.000
_cell.angle_alpha   90.00
_cell.angle_beta   90.00
_cell.angle_gamma   90.00
#
_symmetry.space_group_name_H-M   'P 1'
#
loop_
_entity.id
_entity.type
_entity.pdbx_description
1 polymer ?
#
loop_
_entity_poly.entity_id
_entity_poly.type
_entity_poly.pdbx_seq_one_letter_code
_entity_poly.pdbx_strand_id
1 'polypeptide(L)'
;MITMECLPAEKAAAPDAECAGISFSAILQRERFYEHAGKVNDHTIFMSGQSGPEGVNFYTAVSAVAEGEESQVQVSGEHLILRNCRKVTLFIAGETSFYEKDPVSAVKKRLEEAERLGAEAIRQEHEKDYGKLFGRVRFRLGKKGAEDRLVSLMPLHRRKEEYPEDPALSEAYYQFCRYLMIAGSRPDSLPLNLQGIWNEEMQPAPVWPDPALGGERQRYCPPHVRLPRLHGPS
;
A
#
# COMPACT_ATOMS: atom_id res chain seq x y z
N MET A 1 2.96 1.47 4.86
CA MET A 1 2.61 2.61 5.71
C MET A 1 1.74 3.58 4.93
N ILE A 2 0.67 4.08 5.53
CA ILE A 2 -0.22 5.11 4.99
C ILE A 2 -0.32 6.22 6.05
N THR A 3 -0.05 7.47 5.66
CA THR A 3 -0.21 8.62 6.54
C THR A 3 -1.26 9.55 5.96
N MET A 4 -2.21 9.97 6.79
CA MET A 4 -3.23 10.95 6.48
C MET A 4 -3.11 12.11 7.47
N GLU A 5 -3.14 13.32 6.98
CA GLU A 5 -3.07 14.52 7.79
C GLU A 5 -4.18 15.48 7.39
N CYS A 6 -4.85 16.04 8.37
CA CYS A 6 -5.80 17.11 8.18
C CYS A 6 -5.04 18.40 7.87
N LEU A 7 -5.15 18.86 6.64
CA LEU A 7 -4.58 20.14 6.24
C LEU A 7 -5.56 21.26 6.61
N PRO A 8 -5.10 22.39 7.16
CA PRO A 8 -5.93 23.55 7.34
C PRO A 8 -6.49 23.95 5.95
N ALA A 9 -7.75 24.28 5.90
CA ALA A 9 -8.40 24.71 4.64
C ALA A 9 -7.72 26.00 4.16
N GLU A 10 -6.73 25.87 3.28
CA GLU A 10 -6.20 27.00 2.52
C GLU A 10 -7.35 27.52 1.63
N LYS A 11 -8.04 28.58 2.08
CA LYS A 11 -9.12 29.28 1.37
C LYS A 11 -10.58 28.85 1.65
N ALA A 12 -10.92 28.38 2.83
CA ALA A 12 -12.28 28.65 3.32
C ALA A 12 -12.30 30.11 3.85
N ALA A 13 -13.31 30.87 3.43
CA ALA A 13 -13.42 32.31 3.71
C ALA A 13 -13.69 32.67 5.18
N ALA A 14 -13.20 31.89 6.13
CA ALA A 14 -13.24 32.14 7.57
C ALA A 14 -11.87 31.81 8.17
N PRO A 15 -11.22 32.78 8.86
CA PRO A 15 -9.90 32.56 9.45
C PRO A 15 -9.88 31.59 10.64
N ASP A 16 -11.06 31.12 11.09
CA ASP A 16 -11.23 30.24 12.26
C ASP A 16 -11.84 28.86 11.91
N ALA A 17 -11.74 28.41 10.67
CA ALA A 17 -12.17 27.04 10.33
C ALA A 17 -11.18 26.05 10.96
N GLU A 18 -11.47 25.61 12.18
CA GLU A 18 -10.83 24.47 12.79
C GLU A 18 -10.94 23.27 11.86
N CYS A 19 -9.83 22.57 11.65
CA CYS A 19 -9.81 21.35 10.87
C CYS A 19 -10.75 20.33 11.53
N ALA A 20 -11.84 19.99 10.85
CA ALA A 20 -12.69 18.89 11.26
C ALA A 20 -11.85 17.61 11.24
N GLY A 21 -11.56 17.03 12.40
CA GLY A 21 -10.65 15.91 12.56
C GLY A 21 -10.98 14.74 11.60
N ILE A 22 -9.98 13.95 11.26
CA ILE A 22 -10.11 12.75 10.43
C ILE A 22 -10.84 11.68 11.23
N SER A 23 -11.94 11.14 10.67
CA SER A 23 -12.70 10.05 11.26
C SER A 23 -13.02 9.01 10.20
N PHE A 24 -12.70 7.74 10.46
CA PHE A 24 -13.00 6.63 9.55
C PHE A 24 -12.93 5.29 10.28
N SER A 25 -13.36 4.23 9.59
CA SER A 25 -13.19 2.85 10.02
C SER A 25 -12.39 2.09 8.96
N ALA A 26 -11.46 1.27 9.40
CA ALA A 26 -10.67 0.38 8.55
C ALA A 26 -10.92 -1.09 8.92
N ILE A 27 -10.96 -1.94 7.91
CA ILE A 27 -11.03 -3.40 8.06
C ILE A 27 -10.00 -4.05 7.15
N LEU A 28 -9.55 -5.24 7.53
CA LEU A 28 -8.88 -6.15 6.62
C LEU A 28 -9.94 -7.03 5.96
N GLN A 29 -9.90 -7.11 4.63
CA GLN A 29 -10.88 -7.89 3.88
C GLN A 29 -10.19 -8.74 2.82
N ARG A 30 -10.65 -9.99 2.72
CA ARG A 30 -10.27 -10.93 1.68
C ARG A 30 -11.50 -11.71 1.24
N GLU A 31 -11.60 -12.01 -0.02
CA GLU A 31 -12.78 -12.66 -0.59
C GLU A 31 -12.93 -14.11 -0.12
N ARG A 32 -11.82 -14.85 -0.04
CA ARG A 32 -11.78 -16.27 0.35
C ARG A 32 -10.50 -16.60 1.11
N PHE A 33 -10.49 -17.79 1.74
CA PHE A 33 -9.31 -18.37 2.37
C PHE A 33 -8.74 -17.52 3.52
N TYR A 34 -9.61 -16.85 4.28
CA TYR A 34 -9.27 -16.36 5.59
C TYR A 34 -10.03 -17.16 6.65
N GLU A 35 -9.41 -17.38 7.79
CA GLU A 35 -9.97 -18.19 8.86
C GLU A 35 -10.28 -17.35 10.08
N HIS A 36 -9.42 -16.40 10.38
CA HIS A 36 -9.55 -15.55 11.54
C HIS A 36 -9.29 -14.09 11.17
N ALA A 37 -10.13 -13.21 11.70
CA ALA A 37 -9.90 -11.78 11.71
C ALA A 37 -10.37 -11.22 13.06
N GLY A 38 -9.75 -10.13 13.52
CA GLY A 38 -10.15 -9.53 14.78
C GLY A 38 -9.10 -8.61 15.38
N LYS A 39 -9.23 -8.43 16.69
CA LYS A 39 -8.43 -7.55 17.53
C LYS A 39 -7.13 -8.22 17.98
N VAL A 40 -6.01 -7.50 17.86
CA VAL A 40 -4.75 -7.83 18.54
C VAL A 40 -4.65 -7.03 19.85
N ASN A 41 -4.89 -5.73 19.76
CA ASN A 41 -4.93 -4.79 20.89
C ASN A 41 -5.86 -3.61 20.55
N ASP A 42 -5.88 -2.54 21.34
CA ASP A 42 -6.83 -1.44 21.17
C ASP A 42 -6.62 -0.59 19.92
N HIS A 43 -5.50 -0.74 19.23
CA HIS A 43 -5.17 0.00 18.01
C HIS A 43 -4.69 -0.88 16.85
N THR A 44 -4.81 -2.21 16.99
CA THR A 44 -4.30 -3.16 15.98
C THR A 44 -5.32 -4.25 15.69
N ILE A 45 -5.63 -4.46 14.41
CA ILE A 45 -6.45 -5.56 13.89
C ILE A 45 -5.58 -6.51 13.07
N PHE A 46 -6.02 -7.77 12.95
CA PHE A 46 -5.33 -8.78 12.14
C PHE A 46 -6.30 -9.59 11.29
N MET A 47 -5.75 -10.25 10.30
CA MET A 47 -6.37 -11.31 9.51
C MET A 47 -5.35 -12.42 9.26
N SER A 48 -5.78 -13.66 9.37
CA SER A 48 -4.97 -14.84 9.08
C SER A 48 -5.77 -15.92 8.37
N GLY A 49 -5.07 -16.84 7.74
CA GLY A 49 -5.65 -17.97 7.06
C GLY A 49 -4.62 -18.73 6.24
N GLN A 50 -5.12 -19.68 5.45
CA GLN A 50 -4.33 -20.48 4.53
C GLN A 50 -4.75 -20.19 3.09
N SER A 51 -3.83 -20.09 2.15
CA SER A 51 -4.11 -19.73 0.74
C SER A 51 -4.73 -20.85 -0.09
N GLY A 52 -5.46 -21.75 0.51
CA GLY A 52 -6.11 -22.92 -0.07
C GLY A 52 -5.60 -24.22 0.58
N PRO A 53 -6.18 -25.38 0.22
CA PRO A 53 -5.72 -26.68 0.70
C PRO A 53 -4.21 -26.85 0.46
N GLU A 54 -3.47 -27.19 1.49
CA GLU A 54 -2.00 -27.33 1.41
C GLU A 54 -1.23 -26.05 1.01
N GLY A 55 -1.91 -24.90 0.96
CA GLY A 55 -1.31 -23.61 0.66
C GLY A 55 -0.52 -23.03 1.83
N VAL A 56 0.12 -21.89 1.59
CA VAL A 56 0.87 -21.18 2.63
C VAL A 56 -0.06 -20.50 3.64
N ASN A 57 0.30 -20.56 4.91
CA ASN A 57 -0.35 -19.74 5.93
C ASN A 57 0.09 -18.29 5.77
N PHE A 58 -0.82 -17.37 6.05
CA PHE A 58 -0.51 -15.95 6.07
C PHE A 58 -1.03 -15.30 7.36
N TYR A 59 -0.36 -14.25 7.75
CA TYR A 59 -0.81 -13.35 8.79
C TYR A 59 -0.56 -11.91 8.35
N THR A 60 -1.58 -11.08 8.45
CA THR A 60 -1.51 -9.65 8.12
C THR A 60 -2.12 -8.87 9.26
N ALA A 61 -1.51 -7.76 9.63
CA ALA A 61 -2.05 -6.88 10.64
C ALA A 61 -1.88 -5.41 10.27
N VAL A 62 -2.77 -4.58 10.80
CA VAL A 62 -2.77 -3.13 10.66
C VAL A 62 -2.82 -2.51 12.03
N SER A 63 -1.86 -1.65 12.31
CA SER A 63 -1.78 -0.85 13.52
C SER A 63 -1.95 0.63 13.19
N ALA A 64 -2.65 1.37 14.06
CA ALA A 64 -2.91 2.79 13.91
C ALA A 64 -2.24 3.61 15.00
N VAL A 65 -1.53 4.66 14.59
CA VAL A 65 -1.04 5.72 15.46
C VAL A 65 -1.76 7.01 15.09
N ALA A 66 -2.43 7.63 16.06
CA ALA A 66 -3.18 8.87 15.87
C ALA A 66 -2.60 10.00 16.69
N GLU A 67 -2.61 11.20 16.14
CA GLU A 67 -2.17 12.44 16.77
C GLU A 67 -3.34 13.44 16.84
N GLY A 68 -3.45 14.19 17.93
CA GLY A 68 -4.47 15.18 18.22
C GLY A 68 -5.03 15.00 19.63
N GLU A 69 -5.40 16.10 20.30
CA GLU A 69 -5.87 16.07 21.69
C GLU A 69 -7.15 15.27 21.89
N GLU A 70 -8.05 15.29 20.90
CA GLU A 70 -9.33 14.57 20.93
C GLU A 70 -9.30 13.25 20.12
N SER A 71 -8.12 12.81 19.70
CA SER A 71 -7.97 11.59 18.91
C SER A 71 -8.41 10.36 19.67
N GLN A 72 -9.26 9.57 19.07
CA GLN A 72 -9.71 8.28 19.60
C GLN A 72 -9.39 7.17 18.62
N VAL A 73 -8.77 6.11 19.13
CA VAL A 73 -8.52 4.88 18.39
C VAL A 73 -9.09 3.72 19.20
N GLN A 74 -9.91 2.92 18.59
CA GLN A 74 -10.47 1.72 19.22
C GLN A 74 -10.66 0.60 18.20
N VAL A 75 -10.61 -0.62 18.69
CA VAL A 75 -10.97 -1.81 17.90
C VAL A 75 -12.27 -2.41 18.42
N SER A 76 -13.21 -2.61 17.51
CA SER A 76 -14.49 -3.29 17.78
C SER A 76 -14.68 -4.43 16.77
N GLY A 77 -14.57 -5.68 17.23
CA GLY A 77 -14.54 -6.84 16.35
C GLY A 77 -13.37 -6.78 15.37
N GLU A 78 -13.66 -6.71 14.07
CA GLU A 78 -12.70 -6.60 12.98
C GLU A 78 -12.45 -5.16 12.53
N HIS A 79 -13.14 -4.18 13.16
CA HIS A 79 -13.09 -2.79 12.79
C HIS A 79 -12.09 -2.03 13.63
N LEU A 80 -11.14 -1.35 12.97
CA LEU A 80 -10.27 -0.34 13.54
C LEU A 80 -10.92 1.03 13.31
N ILE A 81 -11.40 1.65 14.39
CA ILE A 81 -12.19 2.88 14.35
C ILE A 81 -11.35 4.03 14.85
N LEU A 82 -11.26 5.09 14.06
CA LEU A 82 -10.54 6.32 14.38
C LEU A 82 -11.51 7.50 14.33
N ARG A 83 -11.41 8.41 15.31
CA ARG A 83 -12.26 9.59 15.41
C ARG A 83 -11.47 10.81 15.82
N ASN A 84 -11.82 11.95 15.25
CA ASN A 84 -11.30 13.29 15.59
C ASN A 84 -9.77 13.40 15.56
N CYS A 85 -9.11 12.66 14.65
CA CYS A 85 -7.66 12.63 14.57
C CYS A 85 -7.15 13.79 13.70
N ARG A 86 -6.14 14.51 14.18
CA ARG A 86 -5.46 15.51 13.36
C ARG A 86 -4.56 14.85 12.32
N LYS A 87 -3.89 13.77 12.72
CA LYS A 87 -3.05 12.98 11.86
C LYS A 87 -3.17 11.50 12.22
N VAL A 88 -3.17 10.65 11.22
CA VAL A 88 -3.22 9.19 11.39
C VAL A 88 -2.13 8.56 10.56
N THR A 89 -1.40 7.65 11.17
CA THR A 89 -0.48 6.75 10.47
C THR A 89 -0.93 5.31 10.66
N LEU A 90 -1.16 4.61 9.55
CA LEU A 90 -1.44 3.18 9.54
C LEU A 90 -0.17 2.43 9.15
N PHE A 91 0.29 1.55 10.00
CA PHE A 91 1.36 0.60 9.73
C PHE A 91 0.73 -0.73 9.33
N ILE A 92 1.12 -1.24 8.17
CA ILE A 92 0.58 -2.49 7.61
C ILE A 92 1.74 -3.45 7.44
N ALA A 93 1.65 -4.63 8.01
CA ALA A 93 2.62 -5.69 7.84
C ALA A 93 1.92 -7.00 7.50
N GLY A 94 2.53 -7.79 6.64
CA GLY A 94 2.06 -9.11 6.26
C GLY A 94 3.22 -10.06 6.04
N GLU A 95 3.02 -11.34 6.36
CA GLU A 95 4.00 -12.38 6.17
C GLU A 95 3.33 -13.73 5.87
N THR A 96 4.08 -14.64 5.31
CA THR A 96 3.61 -15.97 4.96
C THR A 96 4.57 -17.05 5.47
N SER A 97 4.03 -18.25 5.67
CA SER A 97 4.85 -19.42 6.03
C SER A 97 5.82 -19.87 4.93
N PHE A 98 5.77 -19.24 3.76
CA PHE A 98 6.75 -19.48 2.71
C PHE A 98 8.14 -18.91 3.05
N TYR A 99 8.17 -17.72 3.66
CA TYR A 99 9.42 -17.07 4.04
C TYR A 99 9.75 -17.22 5.54
N GLU A 100 8.73 -17.26 6.39
CA GLU A 100 8.87 -17.24 7.83
C GLU A 100 8.13 -18.42 8.47
N LYS A 101 8.81 -19.18 9.33
CA LYS A 101 8.19 -20.32 10.05
C LYS A 101 7.06 -19.86 10.98
N ASP A 102 7.18 -18.69 11.56
CA ASP A 102 6.19 -18.06 12.43
C ASP A 102 5.81 -16.68 11.88
N PRO A 103 4.87 -16.60 10.92
CA PRO A 103 4.42 -15.33 10.35
C PRO A 103 3.81 -14.39 11.38
N VAL A 104 3.17 -14.92 12.42
CA VAL A 104 2.51 -14.13 13.47
C VAL A 104 3.53 -13.32 14.25
N SER A 105 4.55 -13.99 14.78
CA SER A 105 5.61 -13.31 15.54
C SER A 105 6.41 -12.34 14.68
N ALA A 106 6.67 -12.69 13.41
CA ALA A 106 7.38 -11.82 12.47
C ALA A 106 6.60 -10.51 12.21
N VAL A 107 5.29 -10.61 11.96
CA VAL A 107 4.45 -9.42 11.71
C VAL A 107 4.33 -8.54 12.96
N LYS A 108 4.12 -9.14 14.14
CA LYS A 108 4.06 -8.38 15.40
C LYS A 108 5.35 -7.59 15.64
N LYS A 109 6.48 -8.25 15.52
CA LYS A 109 7.80 -7.60 15.68
C LYS A 109 8.00 -6.46 14.69
N ARG A 110 7.62 -6.64 13.41
CA ARG A 110 7.73 -5.59 12.39
C ARG A 110 6.83 -4.39 12.68
N LEU A 111 5.61 -4.62 13.19
CA LEU A 111 4.71 -3.52 13.57
C LEU A 111 5.24 -2.74 14.77
N GLU A 112 5.68 -3.42 15.82
CA GLU A 112 6.29 -2.81 17.00
C GLU A 112 7.53 -1.96 16.62
N GLU A 113 8.37 -2.48 15.72
CA GLU A 113 9.53 -1.74 15.23
C GLU A 113 9.12 -0.53 14.38
N ALA A 114 8.11 -0.68 13.51
CA ALA A 114 7.61 0.40 12.68
C ALA A 114 6.99 1.55 13.51
N GLU A 115 6.23 1.21 14.54
CA GLU A 115 5.68 2.18 15.48
C GLU A 115 6.79 2.91 16.23
N ARG A 116 7.81 2.17 16.70
CA ARG A 116 8.97 2.74 17.39
C ARG A 116 9.79 3.69 16.52
N LEU A 117 10.01 3.33 15.25
CA LEU A 117 10.76 4.15 14.29
C LEU A 117 9.97 5.39 13.88
N GLY A 118 8.67 5.26 13.73
CA GLY A 118 7.78 6.30 13.26
C GLY A 118 7.79 6.51 11.74
N ALA A 119 6.77 7.20 11.27
CA ALA A 119 6.50 7.37 9.83
C ALA A 119 7.64 8.06 9.06
N GLU A 120 8.25 9.10 9.68
CA GLU A 120 9.27 9.90 9.00
C GLU A 120 10.57 9.11 8.78
N ALA A 121 11.04 8.36 9.77
CA ALA A 121 12.23 7.53 9.64
C ALA A 121 12.03 6.44 8.59
N ILE A 122 10.87 5.78 8.57
CA ILE A 122 10.52 4.77 7.56
C ILE A 122 10.49 5.39 6.17
N ARG A 123 9.94 6.60 6.01
CA ARG A 123 9.92 7.32 4.75
C ARG A 123 11.33 7.61 4.24
N GLN A 124 12.20 8.11 5.10
CA GLN A 124 13.59 8.42 4.75
C GLN A 124 14.38 7.17 4.35
N GLU A 125 14.21 6.06 5.07
CA GLU A 125 14.81 4.78 4.72
C GLU A 125 14.32 4.28 3.36
N HIS A 126 13.00 4.35 3.13
CA HIS A 126 12.40 3.98 1.85
C HIS A 126 12.94 4.84 0.69
N GLU A 127 12.98 6.16 0.85
CA GLU A 127 13.51 7.07 -0.17
C GLU A 127 14.98 6.77 -0.49
N LYS A 128 15.78 6.48 0.52
CA LYS A 128 17.19 6.11 0.37
C LYS A 128 17.36 4.77 -0.34
N ASP A 129 16.58 3.76 0.03
CA ASP A 129 16.65 2.43 -0.57
C ASP A 129 16.15 2.45 -2.02
N TYR A 130 14.96 2.98 -2.24
CA TYR A 130 14.36 3.09 -3.56
C TYR A 130 15.19 3.96 -4.49
N GLY A 131 15.68 5.09 -4.00
CA GLY A 131 16.50 6.05 -4.75
C GLY A 131 17.78 5.45 -5.32
N LYS A 132 18.40 4.48 -4.63
CA LYS A 132 19.59 3.77 -5.13
C LYS A 132 19.31 3.00 -6.42
N LEU A 133 18.12 2.39 -6.52
CA LEU A 133 17.71 1.61 -7.69
C LEU A 133 17.12 2.51 -8.78
N PHE A 134 16.24 3.42 -8.40
CA PHE A 134 15.56 4.32 -9.32
C PHE A 134 16.54 5.29 -10.00
N GLY A 135 17.52 5.79 -9.27
CA GLY A 135 18.53 6.73 -9.78
C GLY A 135 19.52 6.16 -10.79
N ARG A 136 19.57 4.83 -10.98
CA ARG A 136 20.48 4.18 -11.95
C ARG A 136 20.14 4.48 -13.40
N VAL A 137 18.91 4.84 -13.69
CA VAL A 137 18.46 5.15 -15.05
C VAL A 137 17.75 6.48 -15.06
N ARG A 138 18.14 7.34 -15.98
CA ARG A 138 17.45 8.59 -16.31
C ARG A 138 16.93 8.49 -17.73
N PHE A 139 15.64 8.71 -17.90
CA PHE A 139 14.98 8.71 -19.18
C PHE A 139 14.21 10.03 -19.34
N ARG A 140 14.46 10.72 -20.44
CA ARG A 140 13.79 11.97 -20.80
C ARG A 140 13.46 11.97 -22.28
N LEU A 141 12.27 12.45 -22.60
CA LEU A 141 11.81 12.69 -23.96
C LEU A 141 11.47 14.18 -24.11
N GLY A 142 12.07 14.82 -25.12
CA GLY A 142 11.81 16.22 -25.44
C GLY A 142 12.43 17.23 -24.46
N LYS A 143 12.08 18.51 -24.69
CA LYS A 143 12.45 19.63 -23.82
C LYS A 143 11.27 20.00 -22.94
N LYS A 144 11.49 20.19 -21.63
CA LYS A 144 10.45 20.71 -20.73
C LYS A 144 10.16 22.18 -21.07
N GLY A 145 8.95 22.48 -21.53
CA GLY A 145 8.43 23.83 -21.67
C GLY A 145 7.76 24.33 -20.40
N ALA A 146 7.49 25.63 -20.32
CA ALA A 146 6.75 26.23 -19.20
C ALA A 146 5.30 25.68 -19.07
N GLU A 147 4.70 25.25 -20.16
CA GLU A 147 3.38 24.65 -20.24
C GLU A 147 3.30 23.26 -19.59
N ASP A 148 4.41 22.53 -19.49
CA ASP A 148 4.50 21.21 -18.86
C ASP A 148 4.02 21.19 -17.40
N ARG A 149 4.06 22.32 -16.70
CA ARG A 149 3.71 22.38 -15.28
C ARG A 149 2.21 22.23 -15.02
N LEU A 150 1.35 22.85 -15.84
CA LEU A 150 -0.10 22.75 -15.73
C LEU A 150 -0.58 21.38 -16.21
N VAL A 151 -0.01 20.89 -17.30
CA VAL A 151 -0.31 19.56 -17.85
C VAL A 151 0.12 18.46 -16.88
N SER A 152 1.22 18.64 -16.12
CA SER A 152 1.68 17.64 -15.14
C SER A 152 0.74 17.49 -13.93
N LEU A 153 -0.11 18.48 -13.65
CA LEU A 153 -1.12 18.42 -12.58
C LEU A 153 -2.44 17.79 -13.05
N MET A 154 -2.56 17.54 -14.34
CA MET A 154 -3.75 16.94 -14.93
C MET A 154 -3.83 15.44 -14.61
N PRO A 155 -5.00 14.87 -14.30
CA PRO A 155 -5.19 13.43 -14.18
C PRO A 155 -4.71 12.71 -15.46
N LEU A 156 -3.98 11.61 -15.31
CA LEU A 156 -3.31 10.93 -16.43
C LEU A 156 -4.26 10.54 -17.57
N HIS A 157 -5.51 10.13 -17.26
CA HIS A 157 -6.50 9.80 -18.27
C HIS A 157 -6.86 10.99 -19.15
N ARG A 158 -7.14 12.15 -18.53
CA ARG A 158 -7.42 13.38 -19.27
C ARG A 158 -6.21 13.86 -20.07
N ARG A 159 -5.02 13.77 -19.48
CA ARG A 159 -3.78 14.13 -20.16
C ARG A 159 -3.56 13.28 -21.42
N LYS A 160 -3.89 11.98 -21.35
CA LYS A 160 -3.80 11.08 -22.50
C LYS A 160 -4.82 11.44 -23.59
N GLU A 161 -6.02 11.86 -23.23
CA GLU A 161 -7.08 12.23 -24.17
C GLU A 161 -6.81 13.58 -24.83
N GLU A 162 -6.40 14.58 -24.06
CA GLU A 162 -6.21 15.97 -24.52
C GLU A 162 -4.84 16.18 -25.17
N TYR A 163 -3.80 15.44 -24.75
CA TYR A 163 -2.41 15.57 -25.22
C TYR A 163 -1.78 14.20 -25.51
N PRO A 164 -2.29 13.44 -26.50
CA PRO A 164 -1.83 12.08 -26.78
C PRO A 164 -0.35 12.01 -27.21
N GLU A 165 0.16 13.07 -27.83
CA GLU A 165 1.54 13.17 -28.31
C GLU A 165 2.50 13.79 -27.26
N ASP A 166 2.06 13.98 -26.02
CA ASP A 166 2.88 14.55 -24.95
C ASP A 166 4.05 13.59 -24.57
N PRO A 167 5.30 13.98 -24.86
CA PRO A 167 6.45 13.12 -24.56
C PRO A 167 6.63 12.88 -23.06
N ALA A 168 6.18 13.83 -22.20
CA ALA A 168 6.25 13.67 -20.76
C ALA A 168 5.27 12.63 -20.23
N LEU A 169 4.17 12.34 -20.95
CA LEU A 169 3.28 11.22 -20.61
C LEU A 169 3.99 9.88 -20.82
N SER A 170 4.69 9.71 -21.93
CA SER A 170 5.48 8.50 -22.20
C SER A 170 6.64 8.34 -21.20
N GLU A 171 7.27 9.45 -20.82
CA GLU A 171 8.31 9.47 -19.77
C GLU A 171 7.71 9.01 -18.42
N ALA A 172 6.56 9.56 -18.02
CA ALA A 172 5.88 9.21 -16.78
C ALA A 172 5.46 7.73 -16.78
N TYR A 173 4.93 7.21 -17.88
CA TYR A 173 4.57 5.81 -18.03
C TYR A 173 5.77 4.88 -17.91
N TYR A 174 6.87 5.20 -18.55
CA TYR A 174 8.13 4.45 -18.42
C TYR A 174 8.62 4.42 -16.97
N GLN A 175 8.64 5.58 -16.29
CA GLN A 175 9.05 5.65 -14.89
C GLN A 175 8.09 4.89 -13.96
N PHE A 176 6.80 4.89 -14.26
CA PHE A 176 5.82 4.11 -13.51
C PHE A 176 6.05 2.60 -13.68
N CYS A 177 6.30 2.12 -14.89
CA CYS A 177 6.67 0.72 -15.13
C CYS A 177 7.94 0.34 -14.37
N ARG A 178 8.95 1.21 -14.34
CA ARG A 178 10.15 0.99 -13.53
C ARG A 178 9.86 0.92 -12.04
N TYR A 179 8.97 1.80 -11.55
CA TYR A 179 8.51 1.74 -10.16
C TYR A 179 7.89 0.37 -9.83
N LEU A 180 6.99 -0.11 -10.66
CA LEU A 180 6.36 -1.42 -10.46
C LEU A 180 7.40 -2.56 -10.44
N MET A 181 8.37 -2.53 -11.34
CA MET A 181 9.44 -3.53 -11.36
C MET A 181 10.32 -3.47 -10.11
N ILE A 182 10.73 -2.29 -9.67
CA ILE A 182 11.55 -2.11 -8.47
C ILE A 182 10.78 -2.53 -7.22
N ALA A 183 9.51 -2.17 -7.12
CA ALA A 183 8.67 -2.48 -5.97
C ALA A 183 8.33 -3.97 -5.88
N GLY A 184 8.13 -4.64 -7.01
CA GLY A 184 7.73 -6.04 -7.08
C GLY A 184 8.87 -7.05 -7.23
N SER A 185 10.11 -6.61 -7.47
CA SER A 185 11.26 -7.50 -7.66
C SER A 185 12.46 -7.00 -6.84
N ARG A 186 12.69 -7.65 -5.72
CA ARG A 186 13.79 -7.35 -4.80
C ARG A 186 14.73 -8.54 -4.69
N PRO A 187 15.98 -8.34 -4.24
CA PRO A 187 16.84 -9.46 -3.86
C PRO A 187 16.08 -10.40 -2.91
N ASP A 188 16.25 -11.69 -3.11
CA ASP A 188 15.61 -12.77 -2.32
C ASP A 188 14.08 -12.86 -2.44
N SER A 189 13.45 -12.06 -3.31
CA SER A 189 12.04 -12.23 -3.66
C SER A 189 11.84 -13.17 -4.86
N LEU A 190 10.62 -13.69 -5.02
CA LEU A 190 10.27 -14.42 -6.23
C LEU A 190 10.28 -13.49 -7.45
N PRO A 191 10.69 -13.98 -8.63
CA PRO A 191 10.59 -13.21 -9.88
C PRO A 191 9.15 -12.79 -10.15
N LEU A 192 8.98 -11.63 -10.75
CA LEU A 192 7.67 -11.18 -11.23
C LEU A 192 7.16 -12.15 -12.30
N ASN A 193 5.89 -12.53 -12.20
CA ASN A 193 5.15 -13.15 -13.29
C ASN A 193 4.61 -12.08 -14.26
N LEU A 194 3.81 -12.47 -15.26
CA LEU A 194 3.24 -11.53 -16.24
C LEU A 194 2.37 -10.44 -15.61
N GLN A 195 1.69 -10.75 -14.51
CA GLN A 195 0.85 -9.79 -13.78
C GLN A 195 1.60 -9.09 -12.64
N GLY A 196 2.87 -9.47 -12.41
CA GLY A 196 3.65 -9.04 -11.26
C GLY A 196 3.01 -9.51 -9.95
N ILE A 197 3.14 -8.68 -8.91
CA ILE A 197 2.47 -8.89 -7.62
C ILE A 197 1.15 -8.10 -7.50
N TRP A 198 0.72 -7.47 -8.58
CA TRP A 198 -0.36 -6.47 -8.61
C TRP A 198 -1.74 -7.05 -8.96
N ASN A 199 -1.84 -8.36 -9.09
CA ASN A 199 -3.10 -9.04 -9.34
C ASN A 199 -3.90 -9.17 -8.03
N GLU A 200 -5.14 -8.70 -8.04
CA GLU A 200 -6.05 -8.80 -6.90
C GLU A 200 -6.96 -10.06 -6.97
N GLU A 201 -6.97 -10.76 -8.08
CA GLU A 201 -7.82 -11.93 -8.26
C GLU A 201 -7.24 -13.14 -7.54
N MET A 202 -8.10 -13.87 -6.83
CA MET A 202 -7.73 -15.12 -6.14
C MET A 202 -7.46 -16.27 -7.11
N GLN A 203 -8.10 -16.23 -8.26
CA GLN A 203 -7.90 -17.16 -9.37
C GLN A 203 -7.68 -16.33 -10.63
N PRO A 204 -6.45 -15.83 -10.84
CA PRO A 204 -6.15 -15.09 -12.06
C PRO A 204 -6.44 -15.97 -13.26
N ALA A 205 -6.93 -15.34 -14.34
CA ALA A 205 -7.07 -16.01 -15.62
C ALA A 205 -5.76 -16.79 -15.91
N PRO A 206 -5.82 -18.00 -16.48
CA PRO A 206 -4.63 -18.80 -16.72
C PRO A 206 -3.68 -18.00 -17.58
N VAL A 207 -2.75 -17.36 -16.91
CA VAL A 207 -1.59 -16.73 -17.55
C VAL A 207 -0.81 -17.89 -18.13
N TRP A 208 -0.41 -17.78 -19.37
CA TRP A 208 0.40 -18.76 -20.09
C TRP A 208 1.39 -19.41 -19.12
N PRO A 209 1.36 -20.76 -19.00
CA PRO A 209 2.34 -21.42 -18.16
C PRO A 209 3.70 -21.05 -18.74
N ASP A 210 4.51 -20.35 -17.95
CA ASP A 210 5.90 -20.18 -18.31
C ASP A 210 6.56 -21.58 -18.21
N PRO A 211 6.89 -22.20 -19.35
CA PRO A 211 7.47 -23.54 -19.36
C PRO A 211 8.78 -23.61 -18.56
N ALA A 212 9.48 -22.46 -18.38
CA ALA A 212 10.72 -22.37 -17.64
C ALA A 212 10.53 -22.39 -16.12
N LEU A 213 9.33 -22.06 -15.61
CA LEU A 213 9.04 -21.97 -14.17
C LEU A 213 8.29 -23.18 -13.61
N GLY A 214 8.01 -24.22 -14.43
CA GLY A 214 7.29 -25.42 -14.01
C GLY A 214 5.97 -25.06 -13.30
N GLY A 215 4.85 -25.66 -13.71
CA GLY A 215 3.49 -25.31 -13.24
C GLY A 215 3.24 -25.33 -11.72
N GLU A 216 4.22 -25.66 -10.89
CA GLU A 216 4.14 -25.61 -9.42
C GLU A 216 4.28 -24.19 -8.84
N ARG A 217 4.99 -23.28 -9.51
CA ARG A 217 5.21 -21.93 -8.97
C ARG A 217 4.02 -20.98 -9.06
N GLN A 218 3.05 -21.25 -9.93
CA GLN A 218 1.81 -20.47 -9.97
C GLN A 218 0.92 -20.64 -8.73
N ARG A 219 1.11 -21.72 -7.97
CA ARG A 219 0.38 -21.96 -6.71
C ARG A 219 0.90 -21.11 -5.53
N TYR A 220 2.03 -20.46 -5.68
CA TYR A 220 2.73 -19.75 -4.60
C TYR A 220 2.77 -18.23 -4.76
N CYS A 221 1.89 -17.63 -5.57
CA CYS A 221 1.70 -16.18 -5.44
C CYS A 221 1.27 -15.88 -4.01
N PRO A 222 2.06 -15.10 -3.25
CA PRO A 222 1.65 -14.71 -1.90
C PRO A 222 0.29 -14.01 -2.01
N PRO A 223 -0.61 -14.24 -1.05
CA PRO A 223 -1.90 -13.58 -1.05
C PRO A 223 -1.70 -12.08 -1.09
N HIS A 224 -2.23 -11.43 -2.12
CA HIS A 224 -2.20 -9.98 -2.20
C HIS A 224 -3.04 -9.41 -1.08
N VAL A 225 -2.43 -8.61 -0.23
CA VAL A 225 -3.15 -7.85 0.79
C VAL A 225 -3.91 -6.75 0.06
N ARG A 226 -5.22 -6.89 -0.02
CA ARG A 226 -6.07 -5.79 -0.48
C ARG A 226 -5.96 -4.67 0.54
N LEU A 227 -5.53 -3.49 0.11
CA LEU A 227 -5.56 -2.32 0.99
C LEU A 227 -7.00 -2.09 1.47
N PRO A 228 -7.20 -1.71 2.73
CA PRO A 228 -8.53 -1.49 3.28
C PRO A 228 -9.28 -0.44 2.45
N ARG A 229 -10.55 -0.68 2.18
CA ARG A 229 -11.44 0.37 1.65
C ARG A 229 -11.70 1.37 2.77
N LEU A 230 -11.33 2.60 2.53
CA LEU A 230 -11.70 3.71 3.39
C LEU A 230 -13.16 4.06 3.07
N HIS A 231 -14.06 3.79 4.01
CA HIS A 231 -15.43 4.28 3.92
C HIS A 231 -15.46 5.65 4.60
N GLY A 232 -15.73 6.69 3.81
CA GLY A 232 -16.03 8.01 4.35
C GLY A 232 -17.34 7.97 5.15
N PRO A 233 -17.59 8.98 6.00
CA PRO A 233 -18.86 9.09 6.71
C PRO A 233 -20.01 9.19 5.69
N SER A 234 -21.05 8.38 5.91
CA SER A 234 -22.33 8.44 5.22
C SER A 234 -23.10 9.70 5.59
#